data_c078a6a268782766819e3f88cb03df1b
#
_entry.id   c078a6a268782766819e3f88cb03df1b
#
_cell.length_a   1.000
_cell.length_b   1.000
_cell.length_c   1.000
_cell.angle_alpha   90.00
_cell.angle_beta   90.00
_cell.angle_gamma   90.00
#
_symmetry.space_group_name_H-M   'P 1'
#
loop_
_entity.id
_entity.type
_entity.pdbx_description
1 polymer ?
#
loop_
_entity_poly.entity_id
_entity_poly.type
_entity_poly.pdbx_seq_one_letter_code
_entity_poly.pdbx_strand_id
1 'polypeptide(L)'
;SCSLVGSEMCIRDRSCGFCNVQTGSPLPVDELEPFKVARSINIMGVKHAVITSVDRDDIKDGGSIIWAETVNAIRDLNPNTTIETLIPDFKGETDNIDRIIKVAPEVVSHNLETVRRLTKEVRIQAKYDRSLEVLKYLKESGISRTKSGVMLGLGEKREEVLETLDDLRSVGVDIVTLGQYLQPSKKHLPVVDFITPDEFKEYEIIGKEMGFRHVESGPLVRSSYKAHKHIH
;
A
#
# COMPACT_ATOMS: atom_id res chain seq x y z
N SER A 1 -14.36 1.75 4.16
CA SER A 1 -12.94 1.51 4.42
C SER A 1 -12.51 2.42 5.56
N CYS A 2 -12.06 1.85 6.64
CA CYS A 2 -11.50 2.58 7.75
C CYS A 2 -10.00 2.30 7.77
N SER A 3 -9.19 3.34 7.71
CA SER A 3 -7.77 3.26 7.98
C SER A 3 -7.62 3.45 9.49
N LEU A 4 -7.35 2.37 10.22
CA LEU A 4 -7.02 2.43 11.63
C LEU A 4 -5.52 2.71 11.76
N VAL A 5 -5.23 3.94 12.09
CA VAL A 5 -3.93 4.32 12.64
C VAL A 5 -4.12 4.35 14.15
N GLY A 6 -3.27 3.65 14.89
CA GLY A 6 -3.27 3.66 16.34
C GLY A 6 -3.27 5.10 16.88
N SER A 7 -3.96 5.33 17.97
CA SER A 7 -4.34 6.65 18.49
C SER A 7 -3.20 7.50 19.06
N GLU A 8 -1.94 7.06 19.01
CA GLU A 8 -0.80 7.83 19.50
C GLU A 8 0.29 7.88 18.44
N MET A 9 0.50 9.09 17.93
CA MET A 9 1.54 9.54 17.00
C MET A 9 2.35 8.39 16.35
N CYS A 10 1.87 7.93 15.19
CA CYS A 10 2.70 7.07 14.35
C CYS A 10 4.00 7.80 14.05
N ILE A 11 5.12 7.24 14.46
CA ILE A 11 6.46 7.70 14.11
C ILE A 11 7.03 6.65 13.19
N ARG A 12 7.55 7.09 12.03
CA ARG A 12 8.19 6.22 11.05
C ARG A 12 9.69 6.47 11.02
N ASP A 13 10.44 5.48 10.67
CA ASP A 13 11.90 5.56 10.50
C ASP A 13 12.33 5.91 9.06
N ARG A 14 11.40 5.95 8.09
CA ARG A 14 11.63 6.40 6.71
C ARG A 14 11.11 7.81 6.46
N SER A 15 11.79 8.57 5.59
CA SER A 15 11.52 9.98 5.30
C SER A 15 10.95 10.19 3.89
N CYS A 16 9.82 9.55 3.55
CA CYS A 16 9.18 9.76 2.26
C CYS A 16 8.65 11.20 2.13
N GLY A 17 8.99 11.92 1.05
CA GLY A 17 8.69 13.34 0.88
C GLY A 17 7.20 13.69 0.77
N PHE A 18 6.34 12.71 0.55
CA PHE A 18 4.89 12.89 0.42
C PHE A 18 4.10 12.63 1.71
N CYS A 19 4.68 11.97 2.70
CA CYS A 19 3.95 11.39 3.82
C CYS A 19 3.96 12.31 5.05
N ASN A 20 2.77 12.62 5.58
CA ASN A 20 2.59 13.49 6.74
C ASN A 20 2.82 12.80 8.11
N VAL A 21 3.20 11.53 8.12
CA VAL A 21 3.55 10.83 9.36
C VAL A 21 4.91 11.33 9.85
N GLN A 22 5.02 11.63 11.13
CA GLN A 22 6.25 12.13 11.73
C GLN A 22 7.42 11.16 11.55
N THR A 23 8.57 11.65 11.13
CA THR A 23 9.82 10.88 11.06
C THR A 23 10.56 10.97 12.38
N GLY A 24 11.07 9.85 12.88
CA GLY A 24 11.81 9.78 14.14
C GLY A 24 12.06 8.34 14.57
N SER A 25 12.41 8.14 15.84
CA SER A 25 12.51 6.81 16.42
C SER A 25 11.12 6.32 16.81
N PRO A 26 10.64 5.22 16.20
CA PRO A 26 9.34 4.66 16.56
C PRO A 26 9.29 4.21 18.02
N LEU A 27 8.09 4.18 18.60
CA LEU A 27 7.86 3.62 19.92
C LEU A 27 8.12 2.09 19.92
N PRO A 28 8.39 1.48 21.07
CA PRO A 28 8.43 0.03 21.19
C PRO A 28 7.16 -0.63 20.61
N VAL A 29 7.31 -1.85 20.14
CA VAL A 29 6.18 -2.62 19.60
C VAL A 29 5.16 -2.85 20.72
N ASP A 30 3.89 -2.57 20.43
CA ASP A 30 2.77 -2.88 21.32
C ASP A 30 2.27 -4.29 21.02
N GLU A 31 2.62 -5.25 21.87
CA GLU A 31 2.20 -6.65 21.73
C GLU A 31 0.66 -6.84 21.77
N LEU A 32 -0.08 -5.86 22.29
CA LEU A 32 -1.54 -5.87 22.31
C LEU A 32 -2.17 -5.24 21.06
N GLU A 33 -1.39 -4.65 20.16
CA GLU A 33 -1.88 -4.00 18.95
C GLU A 33 -2.74 -4.95 18.09
N PRO A 34 -2.36 -6.22 17.84
CA PRO A 34 -3.19 -7.16 17.09
C PRO A 34 -4.60 -7.30 17.65
N PHE A 35 -4.74 -7.44 18.96
CA PHE A 35 -6.04 -7.54 19.61
C PHE A 35 -6.83 -6.22 19.56
N LYS A 36 -6.17 -5.08 19.78
CA LYS A 36 -6.79 -3.76 19.71
C LYS A 36 -7.35 -3.48 18.32
N VAL A 37 -6.61 -3.81 17.26
CA VAL A 37 -7.05 -3.68 15.87
C VAL A 37 -8.24 -4.58 15.58
N ALA A 38 -8.16 -5.87 15.92
CA ALA A 38 -9.23 -6.83 15.74
C ALA A 38 -10.53 -6.41 16.45
N ARG A 39 -10.42 -5.93 17.70
CA ARG A 39 -11.54 -5.41 18.49
C ARG A 39 -12.16 -4.15 17.86
N SER A 40 -11.33 -3.25 17.36
CA SER A 40 -11.82 -2.04 16.69
C SER A 40 -12.63 -2.38 15.43
N ILE A 41 -12.14 -3.31 14.61
CA ILE A 41 -12.86 -3.82 13.44
C ILE A 41 -14.19 -4.45 13.82
N ASN A 42 -14.21 -5.22 14.92
CA ASN A 42 -15.43 -5.84 15.46
C ASN A 42 -16.47 -4.80 15.87
N ILE A 43 -16.05 -3.78 16.63
CA ILE A 43 -16.94 -2.69 17.08
C ILE A 43 -17.52 -1.92 15.89
N MET A 44 -16.71 -1.69 14.85
CA MET A 44 -17.15 -0.98 13.63
C MET A 44 -18.03 -1.83 12.71
N GLY A 45 -18.04 -3.15 12.87
CA GLY A 45 -18.83 -4.08 12.06
C GLY A 45 -18.53 -4.04 10.57
N VAL A 46 -17.28 -3.76 10.18
CA VAL A 46 -16.90 -3.62 8.76
C VAL A 46 -16.77 -4.99 8.10
N LYS A 47 -17.23 -5.09 6.84
CA LYS A 47 -17.15 -6.33 6.05
C LYS A 47 -15.81 -6.50 5.33
N HIS A 48 -15.07 -5.42 5.14
CA HIS A 48 -13.75 -5.41 4.51
C HIS A 48 -12.87 -4.40 5.23
N ALA A 49 -11.71 -4.83 5.70
CA ALA A 49 -10.75 -4.01 6.41
C ALA A 49 -9.46 -3.86 5.58
N VAL A 50 -9.04 -2.63 5.37
CA VAL A 50 -7.72 -2.32 4.81
C VAL A 50 -6.82 -1.90 5.95
N ILE A 51 -5.74 -2.65 6.16
CA ILE A 51 -4.78 -2.44 7.24
C ILE A 51 -3.48 -1.92 6.67
N THR A 52 -2.91 -0.93 7.32
CA THR A 52 -1.60 -0.36 6.97
C THR A 52 -0.81 -0.09 8.24
N SER A 53 0.49 -0.03 8.11
CA SER A 53 1.40 0.38 9.19
C SER A 53 2.38 1.45 8.72
N VAL A 54 3.14 2.00 9.65
CA VAL A 54 4.39 2.70 9.34
C VAL A 54 5.49 1.69 9.02
N ASP A 55 6.54 2.14 8.32
CA ASP A 55 7.76 1.34 8.19
C ASP A 55 8.45 1.18 9.54
N ARG A 56 8.99 0.00 9.80
CA ARG A 56 9.67 -0.39 11.04
C ARG A 56 11.03 -1.03 10.72
N ASP A 57 11.86 -0.29 9.97
CA ASP A 57 13.23 -0.71 9.64
C ASP A 57 14.16 -0.77 10.88
N ASP A 58 13.70 -0.19 12.00
CA ASP A 58 14.36 -0.18 13.31
C ASP A 58 14.36 -1.56 14.00
N ILE A 59 13.44 -2.44 13.63
CA ILE A 59 13.36 -3.80 14.18
C ILE A 59 13.71 -4.85 13.13
N LYS A 60 14.28 -5.96 13.60
CA LYS A 60 14.88 -6.99 12.74
C LYS A 60 13.90 -7.61 11.74
N ASP A 61 12.67 -7.84 12.17
CA ASP A 61 11.63 -8.45 11.34
C ASP A 61 10.78 -7.43 10.57
N GLY A 62 11.11 -6.13 10.63
CA GLY A 62 10.34 -5.08 9.97
C GLY A 62 8.88 -4.97 10.43
N GLY A 63 8.53 -5.57 11.57
CA GLY A 63 7.16 -5.64 12.09
C GLY A 63 6.32 -6.79 11.49
N SER A 64 6.91 -7.68 10.71
CA SER A 64 6.17 -8.75 10.02
C SER A 64 5.50 -9.75 10.98
N ILE A 65 6.03 -9.93 12.19
CA ILE A 65 5.41 -10.76 13.23
C ILE A 65 4.08 -10.13 13.67
N ILE A 66 4.08 -8.87 14.06
CA ILE A 66 2.86 -8.15 14.46
C ILE A 66 1.84 -8.08 13.31
N TRP A 67 2.31 -7.96 12.07
CA TRP A 67 1.43 -8.05 10.90
C TRP A 67 0.69 -9.37 10.84
N ALA A 68 1.41 -10.50 10.97
CA ALA A 68 0.82 -11.83 10.92
C ALA A 68 -0.16 -12.06 12.08
N GLU A 69 0.22 -11.66 13.29
CA GLU A 69 -0.63 -11.74 14.47
C GLU A 69 -1.89 -10.87 14.34
N THR A 70 -1.77 -9.68 13.74
CA THR A 70 -2.91 -8.80 13.48
C THR A 70 -3.91 -9.45 12.53
N VAL A 71 -3.45 -10.03 11.41
CA VAL A 71 -4.33 -10.72 10.46
C VAL A 71 -5.04 -11.91 11.14
N ASN A 72 -4.32 -12.71 11.93
CA ASN A 72 -4.91 -13.83 12.67
C ASN A 72 -5.93 -13.35 13.69
N ALA A 73 -5.60 -12.36 14.53
CA ALA A 73 -6.52 -11.81 15.52
C ALA A 73 -7.80 -11.24 14.88
N ILE A 74 -7.69 -10.62 13.70
CA ILE A 74 -8.86 -10.11 12.97
C ILE A 74 -9.73 -11.28 12.54
N ARG A 75 -9.17 -12.35 11.97
CA ARG A 75 -9.93 -13.52 11.52
C ARG A 75 -10.63 -14.23 12.66
N ASP A 76 -9.94 -14.39 13.79
CA ASP A 76 -10.50 -15.06 14.97
C ASP A 76 -11.70 -14.29 15.52
N LEU A 77 -11.61 -12.97 15.62
CA LEU A 77 -12.68 -12.14 16.18
C LEU A 77 -13.75 -11.74 15.15
N ASN A 78 -13.38 -11.67 13.86
CA ASN A 78 -14.24 -11.17 12.77
C ASN A 78 -14.23 -12.14 11.56
N PRO A 79 -14.74 -13.37 11.68
CA PRO A 79 -14.58 -14.42 10.66
C PRO A 79 -15.24 -14.11 9.32
N ASN A 80 -16.13 -13.11 9.26
CA ASN A 80 -16.80 -12.68 8.03
C ASN A 80 -16.20 -11.39 7.43
N THR A 81 -15.10 -10.87 8.01
CA THR A 81 -14.40 -9.69 7.50
C THR A 81 -13.25 -10.12 6.60
N THR A 82 -13.26 -9.65 5.37
CA THR A 82 -12.13 -9.82 4.44
C THR A 82 -11.05 -8.79 4.72
N ILE A 83 -9.80 -9.15 4.46
CA ILE A 83 -8.64 -8.35 4.86
C ILE A 83 -7.79 -7.99 3.63
N GLU A 84 -7.49 -6.71 3.48
CA GLU A 84 -6.42 -6.20 2.63
C GLU A 84 -5.30 -5.68 3.53
N THR A 85 -4.06 -6.06 3.23
CA THR A 85 -2.87 -5.55 3.93
C THR A 85 -2.07 -4.67 2.98
N LEU A 86 -1.77 -3.43 3.36
CA LEU A 86 -0.83 -2.56 2.67
C LEU A 86 0.50 -2.59 3.42
N ILE A 87 1.39 -3.45 2.95
CA ILE A 87 2.66 -3.77 3.62
C ILE A 87 3.83 -2.89 3.14
N PRO A 88 4.88 -2.69 3.96
CA PRO A 88 6.16 -2.15 3.53
C PRO A 88 6.91 -3.14 2.63
N ASP A 89 8.07 -2.74 2.08
CA ASP A 89 8.90 -3.64 1.27
C ASP A 89 9.73 -4.64 2.11
N PHE A 90 9.70 -4.55 3.44
CA PHE A 90 10.51 -5.36 4.36
C PHE A 90 12.00 -5.46 3.95
N LYS A 91 12.54 -4.43 3.29
CA LYS A 91 13.89 -4.42 2.69
C LYS A 91 14.14 -5.54 1.67
N GLY A 92 13.10 -6.24 1.23
CA GLY A 92 13.15 -7.41 0.34
C GLY A 92 13.47 -8.72 1.05
N GLU A 93 13.42 -8.75 2.38
CA GLU A 93 13.67 -9.96 3.18
C GLU A 93 12.51 -10.95 3.04
N THR A 94 12.73 -12.04 2.35
CA THR A 94 11.70 -13.04 2.03
C THR A 94 11.08 -13.68 3.26
N ASP A 95 11.85 -13.94 4.32
CA ASP A 95 11.34 -14.49 5.58
C ASP A 95 10.24 -13.60 6.20
N ASN A 96 10.35 -12.29 6.03
CA ASN A 96 9.36 -11.34 6.53
C ASN A 96 8.12 -11.32 5.64
N ILE A 97 8.30 -11.41 4.33
CA ILE A 97 7.20 -11.47 3.36
C ILE A 97 6.44 -12.81 3.51
N ASP A 98 7.14 -13.91 3.75
CA ASP A 98 6.57 -15.25 3.96
C ASP A 98 5.59 -15.29 5.15
N ARG A 99 5.82 -14.48 6.19
CA ARG A 99 4.86 -14.38 7.30
C ARG A 99 3.52 -13.82 6.85
N ILE A 100 3.55 -12.84 5.93
CA ILE A 100 2.31 -12.29 5.35
C ILE A 100 1.65 -13.32 4.43
N ILE A 101 2.45 -14.01 3.60
CA ILE A 101 1.95 -15.06 2.70
C ILE A 101 1.26 -16.18 3.50
N LYS A 102 1.86 -16.63 4.59
CA LYS A 102 1.32 -17.70 5.44
C LYS A 102 -0.05 -17.38 6.05
N VAL A 103 -0.28 -16.12 6.41
CA VAL A 103 -1.59 -15.71 6.94
C VAL A 103 -2.57 -15.34 5.82
N ALA A 104 -2.14 -15.32 4.56
CA ALA A 104 -2.93 -15.27 3.33
C ALA A 104 -4.11 -14.26 3.37
N PRO A 105 -3.89 -12.94 3.50
CA PRO A 105 -4.97 -11.96 3.34
C PRO A 105 -5.58 -12.07 1.94
N GLU A 106 -6.83 -11.64 1.77
CA GLU A 106 -7.53 -11.68 0.48
C GLU A 106 -6.88 -10.80 -0.58
N VAL A 107 -6.27 -9.68 -0.15
CA VAL A 107 -5.48 -8.78 -0.99
C VAL A 107 -4.20 -8.38 -0.24
N VAL A 108 -3.05 -8.50 -0.90
CA VAL A 108 -1.80 -7.92 -0.40
C VAL A 108 -1.36 -6.79 -1.30
N SER A 109 -1.24 -5.61 -0.70
CA SER A 109 -0.87 -4.36 -1.38
C SER A 109 0.54 -3.94 -1.00
N HIS A 110 1.31 -3.50 -1.98
CA HIS A 110 2.55 -2.75 -1.79
C HIS A 110 2.64 -1.66 -2.84
N ASN A 111 2.69 -0.40 -2.42
CA ASN A 111 2.63 0.72 -3.34
C ASN A 111 4.00 1.08 -3.93
N LEU A 112 4.05 1.35 -5.24
CA LEU A 112 5.19 2.02 -5.89
C LEU A 112 5.25 3.51 -5.55
N GLU A 113 4.11 4.14 -5.27
CA GLU A 113 3.88 5.54 -4.94
C GLU A 113 4.18 6.52 -6.06
N THR A 114 5.19 6.29 -6.89
CA THR A 114 5.58 7.15 -8.02
C THR A 114 6.32 6.36 -9.10
N VAL A 115 6.64 7.01 -10.22
CA VAL A 115 7.41 6.44 -11.33
C VAL A 115 8.88 6.23 -10.98
N ARG A 116 9.58 5.38 -11.73
CA ARG A 116 10.99 4.99 -11.53
C ARG A 116 11.92 6.18 -11.31
N ARG A 117 11.87 7.18 -12.18
CA ARG A 117 12.75 8.36 -12.12
C ARG A 117 12.58 9.14 -10.82
N LEU A 118 11.37 9.30 -10.34
CA LEU A 118 11.06 10.11 -9.16
C LEU A 118 11.21 9.35 -7.83
N THR A 119 11.37 8.03 -7.86
CA THR A 119 11.40 7.20 -6.63
C THR A 119 12.44 7.68 -5.63
N LYS A 120 13.64 8.02 -6.09
CA LYS A 120 14.74 8.46 -5.19
C LYS A 120 14.42 9.77 -4.45
N GLU A 121 13.65 10.65 -5.06
CA GLU A 121 13.23 11.93 -4.48
C GLU A 121 12.00 11.77 -3.59
N VAL A 122 11.02 11.01 -4.06
CA VAL A 122 9.71 10.84 -3.40
C VAL A 122 9.79 9.85 -2.24
N ARG A 123 10.59 8.77 -2.39
CA ARG A 123 10.71 7.64 -1.44
C ARG A 123 12.18 7.35 -1.17
N ILE A 124 12.85 8.20 -0.41
CA ILE A 124 14.32 8.22 -0.27
C ILE A 124 14.94 6.84 0.06
N GLN A 125 14.34 6.07 0.97
CA GLN A 125 14.85 4.76 1.42
C GLN A 125 14.30 3.57 0.61
N ALA A 126 13.17 3.74 -0.07
CA ALA A 126 12.58 2.69 -0.87
C ALA A 126 13.21 2.63 -2.27
N LYS A 127 13.17 1.46 -2.89
CA LYS A 127 13.72 1.23 -4.23
C LYS A 127 12.61 0.73 -5.14
N TYR A 128 12.52 1.28 -6.33
CA TYR A 128 11.51 0.92 -7.32
C TYR A 128 11.57 -0.57 -7.67
N ASP A 129 12.75 -1.08 -8.05
CA ASP A 129 12.93 -2.48 -8.43
C ASP A 129 12.63 -3.44 -7.28
N ARG A 130 13.06 -3.12 -6.05
CA ARG A 130 12.70 -3.90 -4.87
C ARG A 130 11.19 -3.99 -4.68
N SER A 131 10.48 -2.90 -4.89
CA SER A 131 9.01 -2.90 -4.78
C SER A 131 8.36 -3.82 -5.80
N LEU A 132 8.89 -3.86 -7.04
CA LEU A 132 8.46 -4.82 -8.07
C LEU A 132 8.80 -6.26 -7.69
N GLU A 133 10.01 -6.51 -7.17
CA GLU A 133 10.43 -7.83 -6.69
C GLU A 133 9.53 -8.35 -5.56
N VAL A 134 9.16 -7.49 -4.59
CA VAL A 134 8.21 -7.84 -3.53
C VAL A 134 6.84 -8.24 -4.10
N LEU A 135 6.30 -7.45 -5.03
CA LEU A 135 5.01 -7.73 -5.68
C LEU A 135 5.06 -9.03 -6.49
N LYS A 136 6.15 -9.25 -7.22
CA LYS A 136 6.41 -10.48 -7.97
C LYS A 136 6.44 -11.69 -7.04
N TYR A 137 7.22 -11.61 -5.97
CA TYR A 137 7.36 -12.68 -4.99
C TYR A 137 6.02 -13.04 -4.32
N LEU A 138 5.23 -12.05 -3.94
CA LEU A 138 3.88 -12.26 -3.41
C LEU A 138 3.00 -13.02 -4.42
N LYS A 139 3.03 -12.63 -5.70
CA LYS A 139 2.22 -13.27 -6.74
C LYS A 139 2.65 -14.69 -7.02
N GLU A 140 3.94 -14.93 -7.18
CA GLU A 140 4.53 -16.26 -7.43
C GLU A 140 4.34 -17.21 -6.24
N SER A 141 4.23 -16.67 -5.02
CA SER A 141 3.96 -17.43 -3.80
C SER A 141 2.48 -17.75 -3.58
N GLY A 142 1.60 -17.42 -4.53
CA GLY A 142 0.20 -17.83 -4.52
C GLY A 142 -0.76 -16.85 -3.84
N ILE A 143 -0.37 -15.62 -3.55
CA ILE A 143 -1.30 -14.57 -3.12
C ILE A 143 -2.37 -14.36 -4.20
N SER A 144 -3.62 -14.50 -3.81
CA SER A 144 -4.77 -14.47 -4.72
C SER A 144 -4.85 -13.16 -5.51
N ARG A 145 -4.65 -12.03 -4.82
CA ARG A 145 -4.70 -10.69 -5.41
C ARG A 145 -3.60 -9.82 -4.87
N THR A 146 -2.76 -9.32 -5.79
CA THR A 146 -1.75 -8.31 -5.49
C THR A 146 -2.19 -6.95 -5.99
N LYS A 147 -1.82 -5.91 -5.24
CA LYS A 147 -2.24 -4.53 -5.55
C LYS A 147 -1.10 -3.56 -5.37
N SER A 148 -1.09 -2.51 -6.19
CA SER A 148 -0.17 -1.39 -6.05
C SER A 148 -0.88 -0.05 -6.29
N GLY A 149 -0.30 1.02 -5.76
CA GLY A 149 -0.80 2.37 -5.93
C GLY A 149 0.30 3.32 -6.38
N VAL A 150 -0.10 4.30 -7.20
CA VAL A 150 0.76 5.39 -7.69
C VAL A 150 0.03 6.71 -7.51
N MET A 151 0.75 7.70 -6.99
CA MET A 151 0.29 9.08 -6.93
C MET A 151 0.76 9.83 -8.19
N LEU A 152 -0.11 10.65 -8.76
CA LEU A 152 0.18 11.49 -9.91
C LEU A 152 0.18 12.97 -9.52
N GLY A 153 0.97 13.78 -10.23
CA GLY A 153 1.13 15.21 -9.97
C GLY A 153 2.43 15.58 -9.25
N LEU A 154 3.42 14.67 -9.23
CA LEU A 154 4.76 14.89 -8.69
C LEU A 154 5.80 15.25 -9.78
N GLY A 155 5.36 15.42 -11.05
CA GLY A 155 6.20 15.74 -12.21
C GLY A 155 6.59 14.54 -13.06
N GLU A 156 5.85 13.46 -12.95
CA GLU A 156 5.93 12.31 -13.87
C GLU A 156 5.41 12.69 -15.25
N LYS A 157 5.96 12.07 -16.28
CA LYS A 157 5.46 12.17 -17.65
C LYS A 157 4.47 11.04 -17.95
N ARG A 158 3.60 11.26 -18.93
CA ARG A 158 2.63 10.24 -19.36
C ARG A 158 3.30 8.89 -19.70
N GLU A 159 4.39 8.94 -20.44
CA GLU A 159 5.13 7.75 -20.86
C GLU A 159 5.68 6.97 -19.64
N GLU A 160 6.14 7.69 -18.60
CA GLU A 160 6.65 7.08 -17.37
C GLU A 160 5.53 6.41 -16.55
N VAL A 161 4.32 6.97 -16.59
CA VAL A 161 3.14 6.33 -15.96
C VAL A 161 2.78 5.06 -16.70
N LEU A 162 2.77 5.08 -18.04
CA LEU A 162 2.49 3.88 -18.85
C LEU A 162 3.55 2.79 -18.65
N GLU A 163 4.83 3.16 -18.62
CA GLU A 163 5.93 2.24 -18.28
C GLU A 163 5.74 1.62 -16.88
N THR A 164 5.33 2.43 -15.91
CA THR A 164 5.06 1.95 -14.54
C THR A 164 3.89 0.96 -14.49
N LEU A 165 2.84 1.19 -15.29
CA LEU A 165 1.74 0.24 -15.42
C LEU A 165 2.19 -1.07 -16.08
N ASP A 166 3.03 -1.01 -17.10
CA ASP A 166 3.60 -2.19 -17.77
C ASP A 166 4.51 -2.98 -16.81
N ASP A 167 5.40 -2.31 -16.08
CA ASP A 167 6.23 -2.90 -15.03
C ASP A 167 5.38 -3.66 -14.00
N LEU A 168 4.29 -3.06 -13.52
CA LEU A 168 3.37 -3.69 -12.57
C LEU A 168 2.68 -4.92 -13.18
N ARG A 169 2.24 -4.86 -14.43
CA ARG A 169 1.64 -6.01 -15.13
C ARG A 169 2.64 -7.13 -15.34
N SER A 170 3.88 -6.80 -15.71
CA SER A 170 4.96 -7.77 -15.94
C SER A 170 5.25 -8.64 -14.72
N VAL A 171 5.05 -8.10 -13.50
CA VAL A 171 5.20 -8.84 -12.24
C VAL A 171 3.88 -9.43 -11.71
N GLY A 172 2.81 -9.38 -12.50
CA GLY A 172 1.54 -10.05 -12.22
C GLY A 172 0.61 -9.32 -11.23
N VAL A 173 0.77 -8.00 -11.06
CA VAL A 173 -0.15 -7.21 -10.22
C VAL A 173 -1.56 -7.21 -10.80
N ASP A 174 -2.55 -7.51 -9.97
CA ASP A 174 -3.96 -7.64 -10.37
C ASP A 174 -4.72 -6.31 -10.32
N ILE A 175 -4.36 -5.45 -9.36
CA ILE A 175 -5.12 -4.24 -9.03
C ILE A 175 -4.18 -3.05 -8.97
N VAL A 176 -4.57 -1.95 -9.65
CA VAL A 176 -3.82 -0.69 -9.56
C VAL A 176 -4.74 0.46 -9.16
N THR A 177 -4.21 1.36 -8.33
CA THR A 177 -4.87 2.60 -7.95
C THR A 177 -4.01 3.80 -8.37
N LEU A 178 -4.63 4.76 -9.06
CA LEU A 178 -4.01 6.01 -9.47
C LEU A 178 -4.77 7.17 -8.84
N GLY A 179 -4.08 8.00 -8.06
CA GLY A 179 -4.70 9.12 -7.35
C GLY A 179 -3.86 10.38 -7.41
N GLN A 180 -4.49 11.55 -7.31
CA GLN A 180 -3.80 12.83 -7.26
C GLN A 180 -2.97 12.95 -5.97
N TYR A 181 -1.70 13.29 -6.10
CA TYR A 181 -0.89 13.75 -4.97
C TYR A 181 -1.42 15.09 -4.47
N LEU A 182 -1.63 15.19 -3.16
CA LEU A 182 -1.97 16.45 -2.50
C LEU A 182 -0.91 16.72 -1.44
N GLN A 183 -0.30 17.89 -1.49
CA GLN A 183 0.74 18.31 -0.56
C GLN A 183 0.17 18.46 0.87
N PRO A 184 0.60 17.65 1.84
CA PRO A 184 0.06 17.72 3.20
C PRO A 184 0.41 19.01 3.94
N SER A 185 1.61 19.54 3.72
CA SER A 185 2.06 20.83 4.26
C SER A 185 3.18 21.40 3.39
N LYS A 186 3.52 22.68 3.59
CA LYS A 186 4.61 23.38 2.86
C LYS A 186 6.00 22.75 3.02
N LYS A 187 6.16 21.81 3.95
CA LYS A 187 7.42 21.06 4.18
C LYS A 187 7.55 19.82 3.29
N HIS A 188 6.45 19.38 2.66
CA HIS A 188 6.42 18.22 1.78
C HIS A 188 6.66 18.63 0.32
N LEU A 189 6.86 17.63 -0.53
CA LEU A 189 7.02 17.84 -1.97
C LEU A 189 5.87 18.70 -2.51
N PRO A 190 6.13 19.73 -3.33
CA PRO A 190 5.06 20.52 -3.94
C PRO A 190 4.26 19.67 -4.95
N VAL A 191 3.00 20.01 -5.14
CA VAL A 191 2.25 19.52 -6.31
C VAL A 191 2.85 20.22 -7.53
N VAL A 192 3.30 19.42 -8.51
CA VAL A 192 3.87 19.94 -9.77
C VAL A 192 2.75 20.13 -10.79
N ASP A 193 1.78 19.22 -10.81
CA ASP A 193 0.66 19.28 -11.73
C ASP A 193 -0.63 18.71 -11.11
N PHE A 194 -1.78 19.17 -11.60
CA PHE A 194 -3.10 18.64 -11.27
C PHE A 194 -3.63 17.90 -12.50
N ILE A 195 -3.59 16.58 -12.41
CA ILE A 195 -4.05 15.69 -13.48
C ILE A 195 -5.57 15.83 -13.62
N THR A 196 -6.04 16.01 -14.83
CA THR A 196 -7.46 16.20 -15.10
C THR A 196 -8.26 14.91 -14.90
N PRO A 197 -9.57 15.00 -14.59
CA PRO A 197 -10.43 13.81 -14.52
C PRO A 197 -10.44 12.99 -15.82
N ASP A 198 -10.30 13.63 -16.98
CA ASP A 198 -10.25 12.96 -18.28
C ASP A 198 -8.97 12.15 -18.44
N GLU A 199 -7.81 12.69 -18.07
CA GLU A 199 -6.54 11.95 -18.05
C GLU A 199 -6.59 10.77 -17.09
N PHE A 200 -7.16 10.92 -15.89
CA PHE A 200 -7.40 9.79 -14.99
C PHE A 200 -8.28 8.73 -15.64
N LYS A 201 -9.30 9.15 -16.39
CA LYS A 201 -10.17 8.23 -17.11
C LYS A 201 -9.45 7.49 -18.24
N GLU A 202 -8.54 8.15 -18.94
CA GLU A 202 -7.69 7.51 -19.94
C GLU A 202 -6.79 6.44 -19.31
N TYR A 203 -6.14 6.73 -18.17
CA TYR A 203 -5.33 5.74 -17.45
C TYR A 203 -6.17 4.55 -16.97
N GLU A 204 -7.43 4.77 -16.55
CA GLU A 204 -8.35 3.68 -16.21
C GLU A 204 -8.59 2.74 -17.40
N ILE A 205 -8.84 3.31 -18.57
CA ILE A 205 -9.10 2.55 -19.80
C ILE A 205 -7.84 1.77 -20.19
N ILE A 206 -6.70 2.44 -20.30
CA ILE A 206 -5.42 1.83 -20.66
C ILE A 206 -5.05 0.70 -19.68
N GLY A 207 -5.19 0.91 -18.38
CA GLY A 207 -4.88 -0.12 -17.41
C GLY A 207 -5.78 -1.35 -17.55
N LYS A 208 -7.07 -1.18 -17.87
CA LYS A 208 -7.97 -2.29 -18.18
C LYS A 208 -7.56 -3.04 -19.46
N GLU A 209 -7.15 -2.32 -20.50
CA GLU A 209 -6.63 -2.91 -21.75
C GLU A 209 -5.31 -3.68 -21.53
N MET A 210 -4.46 -3.21 -20.61
CA MET A 210 -3.26 -3.94 -20.17
C MET A 210 -3.57 -5.21 -19.36
N GLY A 211 -4.83 -5.45 -19.01
CA GLY A 211 -5.28 -6.66 -18.32
C GLY A 211 -5.20 -6.60 -16.80
N PHE A 212 -5.19 -5.42 -16.19
CA PHE A 212 -5.45 -5.31 -14.74
C PHE A 212 -6.89 -5.74 -14.44
N ARG A 213 -7.06 -6.54 -13.40
CA ARG A 213 -8.39 -7.00 -12.96
C ARG A 213 -9.26 -5.85 -12.47
N HIS A 214 -8.66 -4.93 -11.73
CA HIS A 214 -9.29 -3.70 -11.27
C HIS A 214 -8.34 -2.51 -11.44
N VAL A 215 -8.91 -1.40 -11.91
CA VAL A 215 -8.22 -0.11 -12.02
C VAL A 215 -9.11 0.94 -11.38
N GLU A 216 -8.65 1.52 -10.29
CA GLU A 216 -9.30 2.69 -9.70
C GLU A 216 -8.43 3.91 -9.99
N SER A 217 -8.92 4.82 -10.80
CA SER A 217 -8.18 6.00 -11.26
C SER A 217 -9.04 7.25 -11.13
N GLY A 218 -8.53 8.26 -10.44
CA GLY A 218 -9.26 9.52 -10.26
C GLY A 218 -8.63 10.43 -9.20
N PRO A 219 -8.98 11.73 -9.20
CA PRO A 219 -8.36 12.72 -8.32
C PRO A 219 -8.48 12.39 -6.82
N LEU A 220 -9.58 11.77 -6.41
CA LEU A 220 -9.85 11.43 -5.01
C LEU A 220 -9.55 9.97 -4.66
N VAL A 221 -8.98 9.20 -5.58
CA VAL A 221 -8.60 7.80 -5.34
C VAL A 221 -7.47 7.75 -4.31
N ARG A 222 -7.58 6.80 -3.40
CA ARG A 222 -6.56 6.42 -2.41
C ARG A 222 -6.42 4.91 -2.42
N SER A 223 -5.37 4.36 -1.84
CA SER A 223 -5.13 2.91 -1.83
C SER A 223 -6.31 2.10 -1.28
N SER A 224 -7.08 2.64 -0.35
CA SER A 224 -8.28 1.98 0.19
C SER A 224 -9.59 2.30 -0.56
N TYR A 225 -9.53 3.07 -1.65
CA TYR A 225 -10.74 3.48 -2.38
C TYR A 225 -11.44 2.27 -2.99
N LYS A 226 -12.73 2.10 -2.66
CA LYS A 226 -13.56 0.96 -3.11
C LYS A 226 -12.93 -0.43 -2.91
N ALA A 227 -12.02 -0.60 -1.97
CA ALA A 227 -11.25 -1.84 -1.77
C ALA A 227 -12.14 -3.08 -1.63
N HIS A 228 -13.35 -2.96 -1.05
CA HIS A 228 -14.32 -4.05 -0.96
C HIS A 228 -14.76 -4.65 -2.30
N LYS A 229 -14.60 -3.92 -3.42
CA LYS A 229 -14.90 -4.42 -4.77
C LYS A 229 -13.78 -5.29 -5.33
N HIS A 230 -12.60 -5.22 -4.77
CA HIS A 230 -11.42 -5.93 -5.27
C HIS A 230 -11.41 -7.42 -4.90
N ILE A 231 -12.39 -7.89 -4.11
CA ILE A 231 -12.47 -9.26 -3.62
C ILE A 231 -13.31 -10.18 -4.53
N HIS A 232 -14.02 -9.59 -5.48
CA HIS A 232 -14.94 -10.31 -6.39
C HIS A 232 -14.35 -10.53 -7.78
#